data_f19952896e0a4605e11bab496531ebc6
#
_entry.id   f19952896e0a4605e11bab496531ebc6
#
_cell.length_a   1.000
_cell.length_b   1.000
_cell.length_c   1.000
_cell.angle_alpha   90.00
_cell.angle_beta   90.00
_cell.angle_gamma   90.00
#
_symmetry.space_group_name_H-M   'P 1'
#
loop_
_entity.id
_entity.type
_entity.pdbx_description
1 polymer ?
#
loop_
_entity_poly.entity_id
_entity_poly.type
_entity_poly.pdbx_seq_one_letter_code
_entity_poly.pdbx_strand_id
1 'polypeptide(L)'
;MSRTVENRWDGKALLFYPRMNTDTHRSNLAEETCAICGGSGWKIVEREGISGAEKCECVNAGRAGRLKDRANIPPLYERASVDNFVLPPDNPVARTALATVALTVRGYVRDYPSVPKPGLLFIGAPGCGKTHLAVAALSGLIERGFEGVFFDFQALLNRIRSGYDQASGTMDREAYKAALDTDILLLDDVGAHRVTDWVEDTVTSIVTHRCNNRKATIVTTNLRDPEAGNQRGSGLESDLYSKFFLEERIGMRARSRLFEMCRLIRMPDVEDYRLKKR
;
A
#
# COMPACT_ATOMS: atom_id res chain seq x y z
N MET A 1 -19.80 65.36 -41.77
CA MET A 1 -20.15 66.04 -40.52
C MET A 1 -19.83 65.14 -39.35
N SER A 2 -18.76 65.48 -38.71
CA SER A 2 -18.11 64.83 -37.60
C SER A 2 -18.84 65.18 -36.29
N ARG A 3 -19.09 64.18 -35.43
CA ARG A 3 -19.33 64.43 -33.99
C ARG A 3 -18.49 63.46 -33.19
N THR A 4 -17.41 64.00 -32.68
CA THR A 4 -16.62 63.47 -31.58
C THR A 4 -17.46 63.40 -30.32
N VAL A 5 -17.43 62.24 -29.63
CA VAL A 5 -17.92 62.09 -28.26
C VAL A 5 -16.72 61.75 -27.39
N GLU A 6 -16.36 62.69 -26.54
CA GLU A 6 -15.41 62.51 -25.45
C GLU A 6 -15.95 61.50 -24.42
N ASN A 7 -15.21 60.45 -24.15
CA ASN A 7 -15.45 59.60 -22.99
C ASN A 7 -14.45 59.90 -21.89
N ARG A 8 -14.99 60.50 -20.83
CA ARG A 8 -14.35 60.79 -19.54
C ARG A 8 -14.17 59.47 -18.79
N TRP A 9 -12.95 59.13 -18.46
CA TRP A 9 -12.60 57.99 -17.62
C TRP A 9 -12.67 58.43 -16.14
N ASP A 10 -13.70 57.96 -15.39
CA ASP A 10 -13.70 57.97 -13.94
C ASP A 10 -13.08 56.64 -13.44
N GLY A 11 -11.91 56.79 -12.81
CA GLY A 11 -11.12 55.66 -12.29
C GLY A 11 -11.78 54.95 -11.10
N LYS A 12 -12.36 53.81 -11.35
CA LYS A 12 -12.53 52.72 -10.37
C LYS A 12 -12.30 51.42 -11.08
N ALA A 13 -11.10 50.87 -10.92
CA ALA A 13 -10.80 49.51 -11.31
C ALA A 13 -11.60 48.54 -10.44
N LEU A 14 -12.70 48.05 -10.96
CA LEU A 14 -13.41 46.90 -10.41
C LEU A 14 -12.59 45.67 -10.78
N LEU A 15 -11.78 45.15 -9.84
CA LEU A 15 -11.19 43.83 -9.90
C LEU A 15 -12.33 42.80 -9.99
N PHE A 16 -12.54 42.30 -11.19
CA PHE A 16 -13.39 41.13 -11.42
C PHE A 16 -12.69 39.92 -10.84
N TYR A 17 -13.02 39.53 -9.61
CA TYR A 17 -12.73 38.21 -9.12
C TYR A 17 -13.73 37.23 -9.77
N PRO A 18 -13.29 36.19 -10.50
CA PRO A 18 -14.20 35.18 -10.93
C PRO A 18 -14.80 34.52 -9.70
N ARG A 19 -16.13 34.45 -9.61
CA ARG A 19 -16.83 33.69 -8.59
C ARG A 19 -16.33 32.26 -8.71
N MET A 20 -15.49 31.81 -7.76
CA MET A 20 -15.16 30.43 -7.60
C MET A 20 -16.44 29.66 -7.32
N ASN A 21 -16.74 28.69 -8.15
CA ASN A 21 -17.85 27.77 -7.99
C ASN A 21 -17.60 26.96 -6.71
N THR A 22 -18.31 27.27 -5.63
CA THR A 22 -18.10 26.71 -4.30
C THR A 22 -18.60 25.26 -4.17
N ASP A 23 -19.17 24.68 -5.23
CA ASP A 23 -19.83 23.38 -5.16
C ASP A 23 -18.91 22.17 -5.48
N THR A 24 -17.67 22.38 -5.94
CA THR A 24 -16.76 21.29 -6.27
C THR A 24 -15.68 21.00 -5.21
N HIS A 25 -15.63 21.72 -4.10
CA HIS A 25 -14.62 21.55 -3.04
C HIS A 25 -15.14 20.93 -1.73
N ARG A 26 -16.34 20.35 -1.72
CA ARG A 26 -16.87 19.70 -0.50
C ARG A 26 -16.22 18.36 -0.13
N SER A 27 -15.26 17.84 -0.90
CA SER A 27 -14.63 16.54 -0.64
C SER A 27 -13.41 16.56 0.31
N ASN A 28 -13.02 17.73 0.85
CA ASN A 28 -11.91 17.85 1.80
C ASN A 28 -12.33 18.47 3.15
N LEU A 29 -13.59 18.27 3.54
CA LEU A 29 -14.06 18.78 4.81
C LEU A 29 -13.40 18.00 5.97
N ALA A 30 -12.79 18.74 6.89
CA ALA A 30 -12.44 18.28 8.22
C ALA A 30 -13.69 17.72 8.92
N GLU A 31 -13.52 16.81 9.88
CA GLU A 31 -14.64 16.36 10.70
C GLU A 31 -15.44 17.54 11.19
N GLU A 32 -16.77 17.49 11.05
CA GLU A 32 -17.70 18.60 11.37
C GLU A 32 -17.57 19.11 12.82
N THR A 33 -16.84 18.41 13.67
CA THR A 33 -16.67 18.64 15.11
C THR A 33 -15.28 19.15 15.51
N CYS A 34 -14.40 19.52 14.59
CA CYS A 34 -13.07 20.02 14.96
C CYS A 34 -13.16 21.35 15.71
N ALA A 35 -12.80 21.36 16.98
CA ALA A 35 -12.85 22.54 17.85
C ALA A 35 -11.89 23.68 17.40
N ILE A 36 -10.84 23.36 16.62
CA ILE A 36 -9.84 24.34 16.19
C ILE A 36 -10.27 25.08 14.93
N CYS A 37 -10.87 24.38 13.96
CA CYS A 37 -11.20 24.99 12.66
C CYS A 37 -12.70 25.02 12.36
N GLY A 38 -13.56 24.51 13.26
CA GLY A 38 -15.01 24.48 13.06
C GLY A 38 -15.44 23.75 11.78
N GLY A 39 -14.65 22.74 11.32
CA GLY A 39 -14.95 22.00 10.09
C GLY A 39 -14.37 22.62 8.80
N SER A 40 -13.76 23.82 8.86
CA SER A 40 -13.21 24.49 7.66
C SER A 40 -11.93 23.86 7.11
N GLY A 41 -11.22 23.07 7.93
CA GLY A 41 -9.91 22.50 7.59
C GLY A 41 -8.75 23.49 7.63
N TRP A 42 -8.99 24.77 7.98
CA TRP A 42 -7.99 25.82 8.06
C TRP A 42 -8.02 26.49 9.43
N LYS A 43 -6.85 26.80 9.98
CA LYS A 43 -6.69 27.63 11.19
C LYS A 43 -6.01 28.94 10.83
N ILE A 44 -6.47 30.03 11.43
CA ILE A 44 -5.83 31.32 11.30
C ILE A 44 -4.69 31.36 12.32
N VAL A 45 -3.49 31.69 11.86
CA VAL A 45 -2.30 31.85 12.70
C VAL A 45 -1.77 33.27 12.52
N GLU A 46 -1.41 33.90 13.61
CA GLU A 46 -0.77 35.23 13.61
C GLU A 46 0.73 35.04 13.90
N ARG A 47 1.57 35.51 12.98
CA ARG A 47 3.02 35.55 13.17
C ARG A 47 3.50 36.97 12.85
N GLU A 48 4.19 37.58 13.79
CA GLU A 48 4.78 38.93 13.62
C GLU A 48 3.78 39.99 13.14
N GLY A 49 2.51 39.92 13.62
CA GLY A 49 1.45 40.86 13.22
C GLY A 49 0.83 40.62 11.85
N ILE A 50 1.19 39.51 11.18
CA ILE A 50 0.60 39.07 9.90
C ILE A 50 -0.29 37.87 10.15
N SER A 51 -1.58 38.00 9.82
CA SER A 51 -2.53 36.87 9.88
C SER A 51 -2.41 36.01 8.62
N GLY A 52 -2.21 34.70 8.80
CA GLY A 52 -2.13 33.71 7.73
C GLY A 52 -3.08 32.56 7.98
N ALA A 53 -3.44 31.79 6.93
CA ALA A 53 -4.19 30.55 7.03
C ALA A 53 -3.24 29.37 6.89
N GLU A 54 -3.24 28.47 7.90
CA GLU A 54 -2.54 27.18 7.86
C GLU A 54 -3.53 26.03 7.86
N LYS A 55 -3.15 24.90 7.24
CA LYS A 55 -3.98 23.67 7.29
C LYS A 55 -4.14 23.20 8.72
N CYS A 56 -5.37 22.92 9.13
CA CYS A 56 -5.66 22.39 10.46
C CYS A 56 -5.18 20.93 10.55
N GLU A 57 -4.66 20.53 11.69
CA GLU A 57 -4.17 19.18 11.95
C GLU A 57 -5.26 18.11 11.78
N CYS A 58 -6.54 18.46 12.01
CA CYS A 58 -7.67 17.56 11.79
C CYS A 58 -7.81 17.09 10.33
N VAL A 59 -7.34 17.88 9.35
CA VAL A 59 -7.34 17.48 7.93
C VAL A 59 -6.42 16.28 7.70
N ASN A 60 -5.28 16.26 8.39
CA ASN A 60 -4.33 15.15 8.28
C ASN A 60 -4.84 13.91 9.06
N ALA A 61 -5.40 14.10 10.25
CA ALA A 61 -5.99 13.02 11.04
C ALA A 61 -7.17 12.36 10.31
N GLY A 62 -8.12 13.13 9.81
CA GLY A 62 -9.24 12.62 9.01
C GLY A 62 -8.81 12.00 7.67
N ARG A 63 -7.67 12.46 7.09
CA ARG A 63 -7.10 11.85 5.88
C ARG A 63 -6.61 10.42 6.13
N ALA A 64 -5.88 10.18 7.21
CA ALA A 64 -5.38 8.86 7.55
C ALA A 64 -6.53 7.85 7.77
N GLY A 65 -7.60 8.25 8.45
CA GLY A 65 -8.82 7.45 8.59
C GLY A 65 -9.42 7.05 7.24
N ARG A 66 -9.68 8.03 6.38
CA ARG A 66 -10.22 7.79 5.03
C ARG A 66 -9.30 6.91 4.16
N LEU A 67 -7.99 7.07 4.26
CA LEU A 67 -7.04 6.21 3.55
C LEU A 67 -7.09 4.78 4.08
N LYS A 68 -7.24 4.60 5.40
CA LYS A 68 -7.36 3.29 6.02
C LYS A 68 -8.65 2.57 5.60
N ASP A 69 -9.78 3.28 5.56
CA ASP A 69 -11.07 2.75 5.11
C ASP A 69 -11.02 2.27 3.65
N ARG A 70 -10.24 2.95 2.81
CA ARG A 70 -10.06 2.60 1.39
C ARG A 70 -8.99 1.53 1.15
N ALA A 71 -8.19 1.20 2.17
CA ALA A 71 -7.07 0.28 2.04
C ALA A 71 -7.49 -1.19 1.88
N ASN A 72 -8.76 -1.53 2.01
CA ASN A 72 -9.30 -2.90 1.90
C ASN A 72 -8.62 -3.90 2.86
N ILE A 73 -8.13 -3.44 4.03
CA ILE A 73 -7.51 -4.32 5.02
C ILE A 73 -8.59 -5.24 5.60
N PRO A 74 -8.38 -6.58 5.58
CA PRO A 74 -9.35 -7.50 6.15
C PRO A 74 -9.58 -7.24 7.65
N PRO A 75 -10.83 -7.40 8.18
CA PRO A 75 -11.15 -7.15 9.59
C PRO A 75 -10.25 -7.89 10.59
N LEU A 76 -9.79 -9.10 10.23
CA LEU A 76 -8.86 -9.89 11.04
C LEU A 76 -7.54 -9.15 11.32
N TYR A 77 -7.10 -8.29 10.39
CA TYR A 77 -5.83 -7.57 10.46
C TYR A 77 -5.99 -6.07 10.69
N GLU A 78 -7.21 -5.57 10.88
CA GLU A 78 -7.50 -4.14 11.03
C GLU A 78 -6.65 -3.45 12.13
N ARG A 79 -6.34 -4.21 13.19
CA ARG A 79 -5.54 -3.74 14.32
C ARG A 79 -4.09 -4.23 14.28
N ALA A 80 -3.65 -4.86 13.18
CA ALA A 80 -2.29 -5.36 13.09
C ALA A 80 -1.27 -4.21 13.14
N SER A 81 -0.34 -4.31 14.07
CA SER A 81 0.75 -3.36 14.26
C SER A 81 2.04 -4.11 14.63
N VAL A 82 3.18 -3.45 14.50
CA VAL A 82 4.45 -4.00 14.95
C VAL A 82 4.46 -4.17 16.48
N ASP A 83 3.73 -3.32 17.20
CA ASP A 83 3.72 -3.31 18.67
C ASP A 83 2.89 -4.45 19.27
N ASN A 84 1.84 -4.92 18.57
CA ASN A 84 1.04 -6.05 19.00
C ASN A 84 1.42 -7.39 18.33
N PHE A 85 2.58 -7.42 17.66
CA PHE A 85 3.12 -8.65 17.11
C PHE A 85 3.61 -9.59 18.20
N VAL A 86 2.95 -10.74 18.36
CA VAL A 86 3.23 -11.68 19.44
C VAL A 86 4.47 -12.51 19.12
N LEU A 87 5.43 -12.46 20.04
CA LEU A 87 6.66 -13.26 19.97
C LEU A 87 6.51 -14.54 20.79
N PRO A 88 7.00 -15.71 20.28
CA PRO A 88 6.87 -16.97 21.00
C PRO A 88 7.66 -16.93 22.32
N PRO A 89 7.02 -17.22 23.48
CA PRO A 89 7.71 -17.20 24.76
C PRO A 89 8.63 -18.41 24.94
N ASP A 90 8.25 -19.56 24.34
CA ASP A 90 8.88 -20.86 24.58
C ASP A 90 10.09 -21.15 23.66
N ASN A 91 10.39 -20.27 22.71
CA ASN A 91 11.51 -20.43 21.78
C ASN A 91 12.35 -19.14 21.70
N PRO A 92 13.42 -19.02 22.50
CA PRO A 92 14.25 -17.80 22.54
C PRO A 92 14.90 -17.47 21.19
N VAL A 93 15.31 -18.45 20.40
CA VAL A 93 15.94 -18.27 19.09
C VAL A 93 14.93 -17.67 18.11
N ALA A 94 13.75 -18.27 18.00
CA ALA A 94 12.69 -17.77 17.15
C ALA A 94 12.20 -16.40 17.61
N ARG A 95 12.12 -16.17 18.92
CA ARG A 95 11.75 -14.88 19.52
C ARG A 95 12.71 -13.77 19.08
N THR A 96 14.02 -14.00 19.19
CA THR A 96 15.04 -13.02 18.78
C THR A 96 14.98 -12.76 17.28
N ALA A 97 14.85 -13.80 16.47
CA ALA A 97 14.75 -13.68 15.02
C ALA A 97 13.48 -12.89 14.60
N LEU A 98 12.32 -13.19 15.17
CA LEU A 98 11.08 -12.47 14.90
C LEU A 98 11.12 -11.03 15.39
N ALA A 99 11.74 -10.76 16.55
CA ALA A 99 11.97 -9.40 17.04
C ALA A 99 12.82 -8.57 16.06
N THR A 100 13.86 -9.18 15.49
CA THR A 100 14.71 -8.54 14.46
C THR A 100 13.90 -8.23 13.19
N VAL A 101 13.03 -9.13 12.76
CA VAL A 101 12.12 -8.89 11.63
C VAL A 101 11.17 -7.73 11.95
N ALA A 102 10.55 -7.73 13.12
CA ALA A 102 9.65 -6.65 13.56
C ALA A 102 10.35 -5.29 13.59
N LEU A 103 11.59 -5.23 14.11
CA LEU A 103 12.42 -4.01 14.09
C LEU A 103 12.76 -3.58 12.66
N THR A 104 13.03 -4.52 11.76
CA THR A 104 13.26 -4.23 10.34
C THR A 104 12.05 -3.58 9.69
N VAL A 105 10.85 -4.10 9.96
CA VAL A 105 9.58 -3.53 9.47
C VAL A 105 9.35 -2.13 10.04
N ARG A 106 9.59 -1.94 11.33
CA ARG A 106 9.48 -0.61 11.98
C ARG A 106 10.45 0.39 11.37
N GLY A 107 11.70 -0.01 11.15
CA GLY A 107 12.72 0.81 10.48
C GLY A 107 12.29 1.19 9.06
N TYR A 108 11.78 0.23 8.28
CA TYR A 108 11.27 0.49 6.94
C TYR A 108 10.13 1.52 6.94
N VAL A 109 9.14 1.37 7.81
CA VAL A 109 8.03 2.34 7.93
C VAL A 109 8.54 3.72 8.30
N ARG A 110 9.49 3.83 9.24
CA ARG A 110 10.07 5.10 9.66
C ARG A 110 10.83 5.80 8.52
N ASP A 111 11.66 5.05 7.79
CA ASP A 111 12.62 5.59 6.83
C ASP A 111 12.03 5.78 5.42
N TYR A 112 10.86 5.20 5.13
CA TYR A 112 10.17 5.37 3.86
C TYR A 112 9.79 6.86 3.63
N PRO A 113 9.92 7.44 2.42
CA PRO A 113 10.29 6.82 1.14
C PRO A 113 11.79 6.73 0.88
N SER A 114 12.65 7.22 1.79
CA SER A 114 14.11 7.28 1.62
C SER A 114 14.78 5.93 1.90
N VAL A 115 14.24 4.85 1.33
CA VAL A 115 14.74 3.48 1.45
C VAL A 115 15.39 3.00 0.16
N PRO A 116 16.45 2.16 0.21
CA PRO A 116 17.13 1.66 -0.98
C PRO A 116 16.20 0.86 -1.91
N LYS A 117 15.34 0.03 -1.33
CA LYS A 117 14.32 -0.74 -2.01
C LYS A 117 12.94 -0.32 -1.54
N PRO A 118 12.05 0.14 -2.44
CA PRO A 118 10.75 0.69 -2.05
C PRO A 118 9.77 -0.35 -1.52
N GLY A 119 10.01 -1.66 -1.75
CA GLY A 119 9.10 -2.74 -1.35
C GLY A 119 9.67 -3.67 -0.29
N LEU A 120 8.81 -4.59 0.20
CA LEU A 120 9.14 -5.68 1.11
C LEU A 120 8.63 -7.01 0.53
N LEU A 121 9.45 -8.06 0.60
CA LEU A 121 9.06 -9.41 0.21
C LEU A 121 9.23 -10.36 1.41
N PHE A 122 8.12 -10.79 2.01
CA PHE A 122 8.09 -11.72 3.12
C PHE A 122 7.99 -13.15 2.61
N ILE A 123 8.96 -13.99 2.96
CA ILE A 123 8.98 -15.41 2.62
C ILE A 123 9.07 -16.25 3.90
N GLY A 124 8.25 -17.28 4.03
CA GLY A 124 8.29 -18.20 5.18
C GLY A 124 7.07 -19.11 5.28
N ALA A 125 7.10 -20.03 6.22
CA ALA A 125 6.04 -21.01 6.46
C ALA A 125 4.69 -20.36 6.80
N PRO A 126 3.56 -21.05 6.60
CA PRO A 126 2.25 -20.61 7.11
C PRO A 126 2.29 -20.33 8.61
N GLY A 127 1.51 -19.35 9.07
CA GLY A 127 1.36 -19.04 10.49
C GLY A 127 2.54 -18.35 11.17
N CYS A 128 3.65 -18.04 10.48
CA CYS A 128 4.80 -17.33 11.07
C CYS A 128 4.64 -15.80 11.18
N GLY A 129 3.47 -15.25 10.80
CA GLY A 129 3.15 -13.84 11.02
C GLY A 129 3.44 -12.88 9.83
N LYS A 130 3.68 -13.39 8.61
CA LYS A 130 3.95 -12.57 7.41
C LYS A 130 2.87 -11.53 7.15
N THR A 131 1.62 -11.96 7.03
CA THR A 131 0.48 -11.08 6.74
C THR A 131 0.31 -10.03 7.83
N HIS A 132 0.48 -10.40 9.12
CA HIS A 132 0.42 -9.45 10.23
C HIS A 132 1.45 -8.32 10.07
N LEU A 133 2.72 -8.66 9.85
CA LEU A 133 3.79 -7.66 9.69
C LEU A 133 3.69 -6.88 8.39
N ALA A 134 3.21 -7.50 7.32
CA ALA A 134 2.94 -6.82 6.05
C ALA A 134 1.83 -5.78 6.19
N VAL A 135 0.73 -6.12 6.87
CA VAL A 135 -0.36 -5.16 7.16
C VAL A 135 0.11 -4.11 8.16
N ALA A 136 0.91 -4.47 9.17
CA ALA A 136 1.48 -3.49 10.08
C ALA A 136 2.35 -2.44 9.35
N ALA A 137 3.12 -2.86 8.34
CA ALA A 137 3.87 -1.94 7.49
C ALA A 137 2.94 -1.05 6.66
N LEU A 138 1.93 -1.62 6.01
CA LEU A 138 0.94 -0.88 5.22
C LEU A 138 0.20 0.16 6.08
N SER A 139 -0.33 -0.25 7.24
CA SER A 139 -1.04 0.63 8.17
C SER A 139 -0.17 1.77 8.66
N GLY A 140 1.08 1.48 9.06
CA GLY A 140 2.01 2.51 9.49
C GLY A 140 2.38 3.52 8.40
N LEU A 141 2.42 3.11 7.13
CA LEU A 141 2.63 4.03 6.01
C LEU A 141 1.37 4.85 5.70
N ILE A 142 0.18 4.26 5.83
CA ILE A 142 -1.11 4.97 5.70
C ILE A 142 -1.23 6.05 6.78
N GLU A 143 -0.87 5.76 8.03
CA GLU A 143 -0.84 6.73 9.12
C GLU A 143 0.09 7.92 8.84
N ARG A 144 1.16 7.69 8.07
CA ARG A 144 2.05 8.73 7.56
C ARG A 144 1.53 9.48 6.33
N GLY A 145 0.32 9.13 5.84
CA GLY A 145 -0.38 9.84 4.77
C GLY A 145 -0.13 9.29 3.37
N PHE A 146 0.52 8.13 3.22
CA PHE A 146 0.67 7.45 1.92
C PHE A 146 -0.60 6.68 1.57
N GLU A 147 -0.98 6.69 0.30
CA GLU A 147 -2.10 5.90 -0.18
C GLU A 147 -1.69 4.43 -0.32
N GLY A 148 -2.45 3.52 0.31
CA GLY A 148 -2.13 2.10 0.31
C GLY A 148 -3.36 1.23 0.10
N VAL A 149 -3.16 0.06 -0.53
CA VAL A 149 -4.24 -0.91 -0.75
C VAL A 149 -3.75 -2.33 -0.47
N PHE A 150 -4.59 -3.11 0.19
CA PHE A 150 -4.42 -4.54 0.42
C PHE A 150 -5.21 -5.32 -0.63
N PHE A 151 -4.58 -6.32 -1.22
CA PHE A 151 -5.25 -7.36 -1.99
C PHE A 151 -4.76 -8.74 -1.56
N ASP A 152 -5.69 -9.64 -1.28
CA ASP A 152 -5.46 -11.06 -1.44
C ASP A 152 -5.16 -11.33 -2.91
N PHE A 153 -4.07 -12.03 -3.19
CA PHE A 153 -3.57 -12.23 -4.54
C PHE A 153 -4.58 -12.93 -5.45
N GLN A 154 -5.24 -13.97 -4.95
CA GLN A 154 -6.24 -14.71 -5.71
C GLN A 154 -7.50 -13.88 -5.97
N ALA A 155 -7.94 -13.13 -4.96
CA ALA A 155 -9.09 -12.24 -5.09
C ALA A 155 -8.83 -11.13 -6.12
N LEU A 156 -7.62 -10.56 -6.14
CA LEU A 156 -7.22 -9.57 -7.16
C LEU A 156 -7.29 -10.15 -8.57
N LEU A 157 -6.68 -11.32 -8.78
CA LEU A 157 -6.70 -11.98 -10.10
C LEU A 157 -8.13 -12.31 -10.56
N ASN A 158 -8.97 -12.81 -9.66
CA ASN A 158 -10.37 -13.09 -9.98
C ASN A 158 -11.12 -11.80 -10.37
N ARG A 159 -10.91 -10.71 -9.64
CA ARG A 159 -11.52 -9.40 -9.98
C ARG A 159 -11.06 -8.89 -11.34
N ILE A 160 -9.75 -8.93 -11.64
CA ILE A 160 -9.21 -8.51 -12.94
C ILE A 160 -9.80 -9.40 -14.06
N ARG A 161 -9.95 -10.71 -13.82
CA ARG A 161 -10.47 -11.66 -14.81
C ARG A 161 -11.94 -11.45 -15.12
N SER A 162 -12.78 -11.21 -14.10
CA SER A 162 -14.20 -10.98 -14.29
C SER A 162 -14.51 -9.71 -15.09
N GLY A 163 -13.60 -8.74 -15.14
CA GLY A 163 -13.73 -7.54 -15.96
C GLY A 163 -13.48 -7.71 -17.44
N TYR A 164 -12.94 -8.84 -17.85
CA TYR A 164 -12.88 -9.18 -19.29
C TYR A 164 -14.24 -9.65 -19.85
N ASP A 165 -15.18 -10.07 -19.00
CA ASP A 165 -16.54 -10.40 -19.42
C ASP A 165 -17.38 -9.12 -19.54
N GLN A 166 -17.84 -8.83 -20.76
CA GLN A 166 -18.42 -7.55 -21.23
C GLN A 166 -19.61 -6.98 -20.43
N ALA A 167 -20.12 -7.65 -19.43
CA ALA A 167 -21.31 -7.22 -18.67
C ALA A 167 -20.99 -6.40 -17.38
N SER A 168 -19.78 -6.47 -16.84
CA SER A 168 -19.39 -5.83 -15.56
C SER A 168 -18.30 -4.75 -15.68
N GLY A 169 -18.02 -4.29 -16.85
CA GLY A 169 -16.87 -3.53 -17.41
C GLY A 169 -16.26 -2.35 -16.65
N THR A 170 -16.74 -1.90 -15.50
CA THR A 170 -16.20 -0.73 -14.81
C THR A 170 -15.46 -1.06 -13.52
N MET A 171 -15.94 -2.01 -12.70
CA MET A 171 -15.32 -2.28 -11.39
C MET A 171 -13.95 -2.97 -11.48
N ASP A 172 -13.71 -3.76 -12.50
CA ASP A 172 -12.51 -4.59 -12.61
C ASP A 172 -11.32 -3.84 -13.18
N ARG A 173 -11.57 -2.83 -14.02
CA ARG A 173 -10.54 -1.85 -14.41
C ARG A 173 -10.04 -1.05 -13.21
N GLU A 174 -10.90 -0.79 -12.22
CA GLU A 174 -10.51 -0.07 -11.00
C GLU A 174 -9.55 -0.88 -10.13
N ALA A 175 -9.78 -2.19 -9.95
CA ALA A 175 -8.88 -3.05 -9.17
C ALA A 175 -7.50 -3.16 -9.82
N TYR A 176 -7.45 -3.35 -11.15
CA TYR A 176 -6.20 -3.37 -11.89
C TYR A 176 -5.48 -2.03 -11.82
N LYS A 177 -6.20 -0.93 -12.03
CA LYS A 177 -5.67 0.43 -11.92
C LYS A 177 -5.17 0.71 -10.51
N ALA A 178 -5.91 0.33 -9.47
CA ALA A 178 -5.48 0.47 -8.09
C ALA A 178 -4.18 -0.32 -7.82
N ALA A 179 -4.07 -1.56 -8.34
CA ALA A 179 -2.84 -2.34 -8.22
C ALA A 179 -1.64 -1.70 -8.94
N LEU A 180 -1.85 -0.96 -10.04
CA LEU A 180 -0.80 -0.24 -10.75
C LEU A 180 -0.42 1.08 -10.07
N ASP A 181 -1.42 1.89 -9.69
CA ASP A 181 -1.23 3.33 -9.47
C ASP A 181 -1.13 3.74 -8.00
N THR A 182 -1.67 2.96 -7.04
CA THR A 182 -1.56 3.28 -5.61
C THR A 182 -0.10 3.38 -5.17
N ASP A 183 0.23 4.27 -4.24
CA ASP A 183 1.60 4.44 -3.75
C ASP A 183 2.16 3.13 -3.20
N ILE A 184 1.35 2.44 -2.38
CA ILE A 184 1.73 1.20 -1.69
C ILE A 184 0.72 0.11 -2.01
N LEU A 185 1.18 -0.97 -2.62
CA LEU A 185 0.40 -2.18 -2.88
C LEU A 185 0.85 -3.29 -1.94
N LEU A 186 -0.08 -3.88 -1.19
CA LEU A 186 0.15 -5.12 -0.49
C LEU A 186 -0.55 -6.27 -1.24
N LEU A 187 0.24 -7.25 -1.68
CA LEU A 187 -0.22 -8.51 -2.25
C LEU A 187 0.01 -9.64 -1.25
N ASP A 188 -1.04 -10.17 -0.68
CA ASP A 188 -0.98 -11.24 0.31
C ASP A 188 -1.11 -12.62 -0.34
N ASP A 189 -0.35 -13.58 0.15
CA ASP A 189 -0.33 -14.99 -0.25
C ASP A 189 -0.07 -15.22 -1.75
N VAL A 190 0.94 -14.52 -2.28
CA VAL A 190 1.33 -14.63 -3.70
C VAL A 190 1.81 -16.03 -4.02
N GLY A 191 1.27 -16.59 -5.12
CA GLY A 191 1.62 -17.91 -5.65
C GLY A 191 0.78 -19.05 -5.09
N ALA A 192 -0.18 -18.82 -4.23
CA ALA A 192 -1.15 -19.82 -3.80
C ALA A 192 -2.08 -20.29 -4.95
N HIS A 193 -2.13 -19.55 -6.04
CA HIS A 193 -3.00 -19.80 -7.17
C HIS A 193 -2.42 -20.79 -8.19
N ARG A 194 -3.30 -21.42 -9.01
CA ARG A 194 -2.86 -22.25 -10.12
C ARG A 194 -2.24 -21.38 -11.22
N VAL A 195 -1.06 -21.75 -11.67
CA VAL A 195 -0.35 -21.04 -12.74
C VAL A 195 -1.06 -21.23 -14.08
N THR A 196 -1.27 -20.12 -14.79
CA THR A 196 -1.66 -20.06 -16.19
C THR A 196 -0.90 -18.92 -16.83
N ASP A 197 -0.71 -18.94 -18.15
CA ASP A 197 -0.01 -17.87 -18.88
C ASP A 197 -0.61 -16.49 -18.59
N TRP A 198 -1.94 -16.43 -18.48
CA TRP A 198 -2.64 -15.19 -18.13
C TRP A 198 -2.28 -14.67 -16.72
N VAL A 199 -2.13 -15.55 -15.74
CA VAL A 199 -1.69 -15.18 -14.38
C VAL A 199 -0.28 -14.64 -14.42
N GLU A 200 0.64 -15.33 -15.10
CA GLU A 200 2.03 -14.92 -15.24
C GLU A 200 2.15 -13.56 -15.92
N ASP A 201 1.44 -13.36 -17.03
CA ASP A 201 1.43 -12.10 -17.78
C ASP A 201 0.87 -10.94 -16.93
N THR A 202 -0.24 -11.19 -16.22
CA THR A 202 -0.89 -10.17 -15.38
C THR A 202 0.03 -9.75 -14.24
N VAL A 203 0.62 -10.71 -13.52
CA VAL A 203 1.53 -10.44 -12.40
C VAL A 203 2.80 -9.74 -12.89
N THR A 204 3.38 -10.22 -13.99
CA THR A 204 4.56 -9.60 -14.62
C THR A 204 4.27 -8.15 -15.01
N SER A 205 3.11 -7.87 -15.56
CA SER A 205 2.69 -6.51 -15.93
C SER A 205 2.61 -5.60 -14.69
N ILE A 206 1.89 -6.03 -13.64
CA ILE A 206 1.76 -5.25 -12.39
C ILE A 206 3.12 -4.99 -11.77
N VAL A 207 3.92 -6.04 -11.56
CA VAL A 207 5.20 -5.93 -10.87
C VAL A 207 6.19 -5.09 -11.67
N THR A 208 6.24 -5.25 -13.01
CA THR A 208 7.11 -4.47 -13.89
C THR A 208 6.72 -3.00 -13.89
N HIS A 209 5.42 -2.69 -14.01
CA HIS A 209 4.95 -1.31 -13.94
C HIS A 209 5.37 -0.64 -12.63
N ARG A 210 5.15 -1.31 -11.49
CA ARG A 210 5.49 -0.78 -10.17
C ARG A 210 7.00 -0.63 -9.96
N CYS A 211 7.78 -1.60 -10.43
CA CYS A 211 9.24 -1.54 -10.39
C CYS A 211 9.77 -0.33 -11.18
N ASN A 212 9.32 -0.15 -12.43
CA ASN A 212 9.73 0.94 -13.29
C ASN A 212 9.35 2.32 -12.73
N ASN A 213 8.24 2.41 -12.00
CA ASN A 213 7.75 3.65 -11.39
C ASN A 213 8.17 3.79 -9.91
N ARG A 214 9.05 2.91 -9.39
CA ARG A 214 9.53 2.90 -8.00
C ARG A 214 8.40 2.92 -6.96
N LYS A 215 7.26 2.31 -7.27
CA LYS A 215 6.11 2.22 -6.37
C LYS A 215 6.28 1.08 -5.36
N ALA A 216 6.04 1.36 -4.08
CA ALA A 216 6.22 0.38 -3.02
C ALA A 216 5.28 -0.82 -3.20
N THR A 217 5.86 -2.03 -3.16
CA THR A 217 5.11 -3.28 -3.23
C THR A 217 5.49 -4.16 -2.05
N ILE A 218 4.53 -4.47 -1.20
CA ILE A 218 4.67 -5.38 -0.06
C ILE A 218 4.06 -6.71 -0.50
N VAL A 219 4.84 -7.78 -0.41
CA VAL A 219 4.42 -9.12 -0.87
C VAL A 219 4.61 -10.11 0.25
N THR A 220 3.64 -11.00 0.44
CA THR A 220 3.81 -12.18 1.28
C THR A 220 3.68 -13.45 0.46
N THR A 221 4.45 -14.47 0.78
CA THR A 221 4.35 -15.77 0.13
C THR A 221 4.76 -16.89 1.07
N ASN A 222 4.12 -18.05 0.91
CA ASN A 222 4.50 -19.32 1.56
C ASN A 222 5.45 -20.14 0.68
N LEU A 223 5.73 -19.69 -0.52
CA LEU A 223 6.57 -20.40 -1.47
C LEU A 223 8.04 -20.29 -1.10
N ARG A 224 8.79 -21.30 -1.44
CA ARG A 224 10.24 -21.33 -1.28
C ARG A 224 10.90 -20.48 -2.36
N ASP A 225 12.10 -20.01 -2.07
CA ASP A 225 12.96 -19.35 -3.06
C ASP A 225 14.43 -19.61 -2.71
N PRO A 226 15.29 -19.94 -3.68
CA PRO A 226 16.71 -20.18 -3.44
C PRO A 226 17.43 -18.98 -2.80
N GLU A 227 17.08 -17.77 -3.21
CA GLU A 227 17.61 -16.52 -2.63
C GLU A 227 17.16 -16.32 -1.17
N ALA A 228 16.07 -16.96 -0.77
CA ALA A 228 15.62 -17.01 0.62
C ALA A 228 16.28 -18.14 1.45
N GLY A 229 17.29 -18.80 0.91
CA GLY A 229 18.02 -19.89 1.60
C GLY A 229 17.36 -21.27 1.48
N ASN A 230 16.30 -21.38 0.70
CA ASN A 230 15.63 -22.67 0.43
C ASN A 230 16.27 -23.29 -0.82
N GLN A 231 17.27 -24.13 -0.63
CA GLN A 231 17.97 -24.78 -1.74
C GLN A 231 17.04 -25.73 -2.51
N ARG A 232 17.25 -25.82 -3.83
CA ARG A 232 16.65 -26.88 -4.64
C ARG A 232 17.31 -28.19 -4.25
N GLY A 233 16.53 -29.24 -3.91
CA GLY A 233 17.03 -30.59 -3.72
C GLY A 233 17.72 -31.08 -5.01
N SER A 234 18.67 -31.97 -4.88
CA SER A 234 19.34 -32.59 -6.02
C SER A 234 18.60 -33.92 -6.38
N GLY A 235 18.29 -34.12 -7.69
CA GLY A 235 17.70 -35.34 -8.19
C GLY A 235 16.19 -35.35 -8.36
N LEU A 236 15.58 -36.55 -8.38
CA LEU A 236 14.14 -36.77 -8.59
C LEU A 236 13.22 -36.02 -7.59
N GLU A 237 13.72 -35.69 -6.39
CA GLU A 237 13.02 -34.86 -5.44
C GLU A 237 12.89 -33.38 -5.91
N SER A 238 13.83 -32.90 -6.72
CA SER A 238 13.81 -31.54 -7.27
C SER A 238 12.52 -31.27 -8.07
N ASP A 239 12.08 -32.23 -8.89
CA ASP A 239 10.89 -32.04 -9.74
C ASP A 239 9.57 -32.09 -8.95
N LEU A 240 9.53 -32.86 -7.86
CA LEU A 240 8.36 -32.92 -6.98
C LEU A 240 8.20 -31.63 -6.15
N TYR A 241 9.32 -31.00 -5.80
CA TYR A 241 9.32 -29.77 -5.00
C TYR A 241 9.37 -28.47 -5.84
N SER A 242 9.64 -28.56 -7.17
CA SER A 242 9.69 -27.39 -8.06
C SER A 242 8.41 -26.55 -8.01
N LYS A 243 7.25 -27.22 -7.92
CA LYS A 243 5.92 -26.57 -7.80
C LYS A 243 5.77 -25.66 -6.58
N PHE A 244 6.69 -25.69 -5.65
CA PHE A 244 6.71 -24.91 -4.41
C PHE A 244 7.67 -23.72 -4.45
N PHE A 245 8.31 -23.44 -5.60
CA PHE A 245 9.15 -22.28 -5.78
C PHE A 245 8.37 -21.08 -6.33
N LEU A 246 8.76 -19.89 -5.89
CA LEU A 246 8.11 -18.65 -6.28
C LEU A 246 8.14 -18.45 -7.80
N GLU A 247 9.27 -18.72 -8.44
CA GLU A 247 9.42 -18.56 -9.90
C GLU A 247 8.47 -19.44 -10.71
N GLU A 248 8.14 -20.63 -10.21
CA GLU A 248 7.20 -21.55 -10.88
C GLU A 248 5.74 -21.09 -10.79
N ARG A 249 5.48 -20.11 -9.93
CA ARG A 249 4.14 -19.61 -9.64
C ARG A 249 3.85 -18.23 -10.20
N ILE A 250 4.86 -17.40 -10.39
CA ILE A 250 4.69 -16.04 -10.90
C ILE A 250 5.56 -15.74 -12.12
N GLY A 251 6.36 -16.72 -12.56
CA GLY A 251 7.32 -16.56 -13.65
C GLY A 251 8.63 -15.89 -13.23
N MET A 252 9.70 -16.21 -13.97
CA MET A 252 11.04 -15.69 -13.68
C MET A 252 11.12 -14.16 -13.78
N ARG A 253 10.37 -13.55 -14.69
CA ARG A 253 10.39 -12.09 -14.93
C ARG A 253 9.82 -11.35 -13.71
N ALA A 254 8.64 -11.75 -13.23
CA ALA A 254 8.02 -11.13 -12.06
C ALA A 254 8.87 -11.35 -10.80
N ARG A 255 9.41 -12.58 -10.62
CA ARG A 255 10.34 -12.87 -9.52
C ARG A 255 11.55 -11.95 -9.53
N SER A 256 12.24 -11.84 -10.67
CA SER A 256 13.43 -11.00 -10.82
C SER A 256 13.14 -9.54 -10.41
N ARG A 257 12.02 -8.97 -10.88
CA ARG A 257 11.59 -7.62 -10.53
C ARG A 257 11.23 -7.46 -9.06
N LEU A 258 10.58 -8.45 -8.43
CA LEU A 258 10.33 -8.42 -6.99
C LEU A 258 11.62 -8.40 -6.18
N PHE A 259 12.63 -9.19 -6.55
CA PHE A 259 13.93 -9.19 -5.88
C PHE A 259 14.73 -7.89 -6.11
N GLU A 260 14.56 -7.24 -7.26
CA GLU A 260 15.13 -5.93 -7.56
C GLU A 260 14.53 -4.85 -6.65
N MET A 261 13.20 -4.78 -6.57
CA MET A 261 12.50 -3.66 -5.93
C MET A 261 12.17 -3.88 -4.44
N CYS A 262 12.17 -5.12 -3.95
CA CYS A 262 11.78 -5.45 -2.58
C CYS A 262 12.99 -5.85 -1.72
N ARG A 263 12.99 -5.39 -0.47
CA ARG A 263 13.86 -5.95 0.56
C ARG A 263 13.32 -7.31 0.96
N LEU A 264 14.14 -8.35 0.83
CA LEU A 264 13.78 -9.69 1.24
C LEU A 264 13.74 -9.80 2.77
N ILE A 265 12.64 -10.29 3.29
CA ILE A 265 12.42 -10.60 4.70
C ILE A 265 12.15 -12.09 4.84
N ARG A 266 13.13 -12.80 5.38
CA ARG A 266 13.02 -14.23 5.69
C ARG A 266 12.39 -14.36 7.05
N MET A 267 11.22 -15.02 7.10
CA MET A 267 10.61 -15.36 8.37
C MET A 267 11.32 -16.58 8.96
N PRO A 268 11.61 -16.60 10.25
CA PRO A 268 12.17 -17.79 10.89
C PRO A 268 11.16 -18.94 10.88
N ASP A 269 11.66 -20.17 10.90
CA ASP A 269 10.85 -21.36 11.06
C ASP A 269 10.29 -21.41 12.49
N VAL A 270 9.01 -21.26 12.60
CA VAL A 270 8.25 -21.27 13.86
C VAL A 270 6.99 -22.10 13.67
N GLU A 271 6.49 -22.66 14.77
CA GLU A 271 5.18 -23.31 14.76
C GLU A 271 4.08 -22.33 14.36
N ASP A 272 3.08 -22.86 13.67
CA ASP A 272 1.93 -22.04 13.26
C ASP A 272 1.23 -21.44 14.50
N TYR A 273 1.27 -20.12 14.61
CA TYR A 273 0.64 -19.37 15.70
C TYR A 273 -0.85 -19.65 15.85
N ARG A 274 -1.54 -19.98 14.75
CA ARG A 274 -2.98 -20.27 14.74
C ARG A 274 -3.31 -21.55 15.48
N LEU A 275 -2.37 -22.51 15.58
CA LEU A 275 -2.53 -23.79 16.28
C LEU A 275 -2.32 -23.63 17.79
N LYS A 276 -1.54 -22.63 18.25
CA LYS A 276 -1.28 -22.36 19.66
C LYS A 276 -2.42 -21.60 20.38
N LYS A 277 -3.36 -21.05 19.63
CA LYS A 277 -4.45 -20.22 20.16
C LYS A 277 -5.70 -21.02 20.58
N ARG A 278 -5.53 -22.37 20.69
CA ARG A 278 -6.58 -23.25 21.21
C ARG A 278 -6.43 -23.52 22.69
#